data_2365db33bd376e01ccb690d02891b922
#
_entry.id   2365db33bd376e01ccb690d02891b922
#
_cell.length_a   1.000
_cell.length_b   1.000
_cell.length_c   1.000
_cell.angle_alpha   90.00
_cell.angle_beta   90.00
_cell.angle_gamma   90.00
#
_symmetry.space_group_name_H-M   'P 1'
#
loop_
_entity.id
_entity.type
_entity.pdbx_description
1 polymer ?
#
loop_
_entity_poly.entity_id
_entity_poly.type
_entity_poly.pdbx_seq_one_letter_code
_entity_poly.pdbx_strand_id
1 'polypeptide(L)'
;WSADSKDYKPGDQAWYTHFRIGRVAPERYEGSQFPEGDAAQNQFFRQMTTNTGDFDQAVAAAALGEVMKDVQTLTGHKSIFVTHSQGGAVGWNVPADNIAAIVAIEPGGTPAIGSEQYTKLLSAGIPIAIYFGDYIDNGPEDIMSTSFWRQVRDGALAFAAQYNADGGDCTVVDLPKIGITGNSHFM
;
A
#
# COMPACT_ATOMS: atom_id res chain seq x y z
N TRP A 1 -15.86 14.98 -2.09
CA TRP A 1 -17.00 14.52 -1.28
C TRP A 1 -18.12 14.17 -2.24
N SER A 2 -18.56 12.91 -2.24
CA SER A 2 -19.71 12.48 -3.04
C SER A 2 -21.01 12.86 -2.33
N ALA A 3 -21.98 13.38 -3.06
CA ALA A 3 -23.34 13.58 -2.56
C ALA A 3 -24.08 12.25 -2.33
N ASP A 4 -23.54 11.16 -2.89
CA ASP A 4 -24.13 9.81 -2.82
C ASP A 4 -23.45 8.95 -1.75
N SER A 5 -23.09 9.54 -0.61
CA SER A 5 -22.49 8.80 0.50
C SER A 5 -23.42 7.67 0.96
N LYS A 6 -22.95 6.45 0.89
CA LYS A 6 -23.66 5.31 1.46
C LYS A 6 -23.47 5.32 2.97
N ASP A 7 -24.48 4.91 3.72
CA ASP A 7 -24.39 4.69 5.16
C ASP A 7 -23.41 3.54 5.46
N TYR A 8 -22.14 3.87 5.61
CA TYR A 8 -21.17 2.95 6.14
C TYR A 8 -21.20 3.01 7.65
N LYS A 9 -21.50 1.88 8.25
CA LYS A 9 -21.22 1.71 9.67
C LYS A 9 -19.70 1.64 9.81
N PRO A 10 -19.07 2.45 10.67
CA PRO A 10 -17.64 2.37 10.88
C PRO A 10 -17.30 0.95 11.35
N GLY A 11 -16.58 0.22 10.53
CA GLY A 11 -16.06 -1.10 10.86
C GLY A 11 -14.75 -0.99 11.63
N ASP A 12 -14.72 -0.15 12.64
CA ASP A 12 -13.52 0.28 13.37
C ASP A 12 -12.67 -0.90 13.81
N GLN A 13 -13.31 -1.89 14.39
CA GLN A 13 -12.65 -3.11 14.85
C GLN A 13 -12.08 -3.93 13.69
N ALA A 14 -12.79 -4.02 12.57
CA ALA A 14 -12.31 -4.73 11.39
C ALA A 14 -11.03 -4.09 10.84
N TRP A 15 -10.95 -2.75 10.81
CA TRP A 15 -9.76 -2.05 10.37
C TRP A 15 -8.58 -2.20 11.34
N TYR A 16 -8.83 -2.18 12.65
CA TYR A 16 -7.81 -2.45 13.65
C TYR A 16 -7.13 -3.81 13.41
N THR A 17 -7.94 -4.82 13.16
CA THR A 17 -7.48 -6.18 12.87
C THR A 17 -6.84 -6.28 11.49
N HIS A 18 -7.45 -5.67 10.47
CA HIS A 18 -6.96 -5.71 9.09
C HIS A 18 -5.60 -5.02 8.93
N PHE A 19 -5.38 -3.95 9.69
CA PHE A 19 -4.10 -3.24 9.71
C PHE A 19 -3.05 -3.88 10.63
N ARG A 20 -3.33 -5.06 11.16
CA ARG A 20 -2.40 -5.86 11.96
C ARG A 20 -1.88 -5.14 13.22
N ILE A 21 -2.71 -4.29 13.83
CA ILE A 21 -2.38 -3.64 15.11
C ILE A 21 -2.55 -4.64 16.25
N GLY A 22 -3.62 -5.40 16.22
CA GLY A 22 -3.96 -6.43 17.17
C GLY A 22 -5.20 -7.20 16.76
N ARG A 23 -5.58 -8.20 17.54
CA ARG A 23 -6.77 -9.03 17.27
C ARG A 23 -8.06 -8.27 17.57
N VAL A 24 -8.11 -7.59 18.68
CA VAL A 24 -9.28 -6.83 19.17
C VAL A 24 -8.77 -5.62 19.93
N ALA A 25 -9.23 -4.41 19.59
CA ALA A 25 -8.88 -3.22 20.36
C ALA A 25 -9.40 -3.36 21.82
N PRO A 26 -8.61 -2.98 22.82
CA PRO A 26 -7.33 -2.29 22.76
C PRO A 26 -6.10 -3.21 22.71
N GLU A 27 -6.25 -4.51 22.58
CA GLU A 27 -5.17 -5.48 22.60
C GLU A 27 -4.30 -5.34 21.34
N ARG A 28 -2.98 -5.23 21.54
CA ARG A 28 -2.00 -5.18 20.46
C ARG A 28 -1.29 -6.51 20.34
N TYR A 29 -0.75 -6.80 19.16
CA TYR A 29 0.16 -7.92 19.03
C TYR A 29 1.43 -7.69 19.85
N GLU A 30 2.03 -8.78 20.34
CA GLU A 30 3.27 -8.73 21.07
C GLU A 30 4.38 -8.07 20.23
N GLY A 31 5.11 -7.14 20.83
CA GLY A 31 6.16 -6.38 20.16
C GLY A 31 5.67 -5.28 19.22
N SER A 32 4.36 -5.05 19.13
CA SER A 32 3.80 -3.98 18.28
C SER A 32 4.34 -2.61 18.66
N GLN A 33 4.79 -1.88 17.65
CA GLN A 33 5.22 -0.48 17.79
C GLN A 33 4.07 0.52 17.70
N PHE A 34 2.84 0.07 17.51
CA PHE A 34 1.67 0.96 17.59
C PHE A 34 1.62 1.60 19.00
N PRO A 35 1.41 2.92 19.11
CA PRO A 35 1.47 3.60 20.38
C PRO A 35 0.49 3.05 21.42
N GLU A 36 0.92 3.04 22.67
CA GLU A 36 0.13 2.50 23.80
C GLU A 36 -0.88 3.51 24.33
N GLY A 37 -1.94 2.95 24.95
CA GLY A 37 -2.91 3.67 25.75
C GLY A 37 -4.10 4.22 24.98
N ASP A 38 -5.12 4.59 25.74
CA ASP A 38 -6.42 5.02 25.22
C ASP A 38 -6.34 6.26 24.33
N ALA A 39 -5.38 7.15 24.59
CA ALA A 39 -5.21 8.35 23.80
C ALA A 39 -4.80 8.04 22.36
N ALA A 40 -3.84 7.13 22.16
CA ALA A 40 -3.39 6.71 20.83
C ALA A 40 -4.50 6.00 20.06
N GLN A 41 -5.21 5.09 20.73
CA GLN A 41 -6.33 4.37 20.13
C GLN A 41 -7.48 5.30 19.77
N ASN A 42 -7.85 6.21 20.66
CA ASN A 42 -8.87 7.20 20.37
C ASN A 42 -8.50 8.08 19.17
N GLN A 43 -7.24 8.46 19.03
CA GLN A 43 -6.79 9.22 17.86
C GLN A 43 -6.84 8.36 16.57
N PHE A 44 -6.46 7.10 16.65
CA PHE A 44 -6.58 6.18 15.52
C PHE A 44 -8.02 6.08 15.01
N PHE A 45 -8.98 5.81 15.92
CA PHE A 45 -10.39 5.69 15.52
C PHE A 45 -11.01 7.04 15.09
N ARG A 46 -10.58 8.16 15.66
CA ARG A 46 -11.06 9.48 15.24
C ARG A 46 -10.60 9.89 13.84
N GLN A 47 -9.52 9.30 13.31
CA GLN A 47 -9.05 9.55 11.96
C GLN A 47 -9.83 8.77 10.91
N MET A 48 -10.57 7.75 11.32
CA MET A 48 -11.42 7.00 10.42
C MET A 48 -12.58 7.85 9.95
N THR A 49 -12.68 8.02 8.64
CA THR A 49 -13.79 8.73 8.02
C THR A 49 -14.70 7.74 7.31
N THR A 50 -15.99 8.08 7.25
CA THR A 50 -16.95 7.28 6.49
C THR A 50 -16.52 7.23 5.03
N ASN A 51 -16.51 6.04 4.45
CA ASN A 51 -16.28 5.89 3.01
C ASN A 51 -17.49 6.45 2.26
N THR A 52 -17.27 7.43 1.40
CA THR A 52 -18.32 8.22 0.77
C THR A 52 -18.75 7.70 -0.60
N GLY A 53 -18.30 6.54 -1.03
CA GLY A 53 -18.71 5.94 -2.29
C GLY A 53 -17.61 5.20 -3.04
N ASP A 54 -17.91 4.84 -4.26
CA ASP A 54 -16.99 4.11 -5.10
C ASP A 54 -15.82 5.02 -5.50
N PHE A 55 -14.63 4.44 -5.47
CA PHE A 55 -13.40 5.13 -5.78
C PHE A 55 -13.01 4.88 -7.24
N ASP A 56 -12.95 5.94 -8.04
CA ASP A 56 -12.50 5.85 -9.42
C ASP A 56 -10.97 5.95 -9.50
N GLN A 57 -10.33 4.79 -9.61
CA GLN A 57 -8.87 4.70 -9.70
C GLN A 57 -8.31 5.35 -10.97
N ALA A 58 -9.05 5.31 -12.07
CA ALA A 58 -8.58 5.87 -13.34
C ALA A 58 -8.53 7.39 -13.29
N VAL A 59 -9.58 8.00 -12.74
CA VAL A 59 -9.62 9.45 -12.50
C VAL A 59 -8.50 9.90 -11.56
N ALA A 60 -8.31 9.19 -10.46
CA ALA A 60 -7.26 9.51 -9.49
C ALA A 60 -5.85 9.36 -10.10
N ALA A 61 -5.60 8.30 -10.85
CA ALA A 61 -4.32 8.07 -11.52
C ALA A 61 -4.04 9.14 -12.60
N ALA A 62 -5.04 9.52 -13.38
CA ALA A 62 -4.91 10.58 -14.37
C ALA A 62 -4.60 11.93 -13.73
N ALA A 63 -5.31 12.29 -12.64
CA ALA A 63 -5.07 13.54 -11.91
C ALA A 63 -3.66 13.58 -11.31
N LEU A 64 -3.19 12.47 -10.73
CA LEU A 64 -1.81 12.37 -10.23
C LEU A 64 -0.78 12.49 -11.36
N GLY A 65 -1.05 11.93 -12.53
CA GLY A 65 -0.22 12.08 -13.72
C GLY A 65 -0.02 13.55 -14.12
N GLU A 66 -1.09 14.35 -14.12
CA GLU A 66 -1.00 15.79 -14.38
C GLU A 66 -0.22 16.53 -13.30
N VAL A 67 -0.42 16.20 -12.02
CA VAL A 67 0.39 16.79 -10.93
C VAL A 67 1.87 16.49 -11.12
N MET A 68 2.24 15.27 -11.46
CA MET A 68 3.65 14.91 -11.68
C MET A 68 4.25 15.61 -12.87
N LYS A 69 3.49 15.81 -13.94
CA LYS A 69 3.89 16.57 -15.12
C LYS A 69 4.14 18.05 -14.77
N ASP A 70 3.25 18.64 -13.96
CA ASP A 70 3.42 20.01 -13.49
C ASP A 70 4.67 20.14 -12.59
N VAL A 71 4.88 19.19 -11.67
CA VAL A 71 6.09 19.14 -10.83
C VAL A 71 7.35 19.04 -11.70
N GLN A 72 7.35 18.18 -12.70
CA GLN A 72 8.49 18.09 -13.62
C GLN A 72 8.72 19.39 -14.40
N THR A 73 7.65 20.05 -14.84
CA THR A 73 7.75 21.34 -15.51
C THR A 73 8.36 22.42 -14.60
N LEU A 74 7.95 22.42 -13.33
CA LEU A 74 8.44 23.41 -12.34
C LEU A 74 9.88 23.15 -11.88
N THR A 75 10.25 21.87 -11.73
CA THR A 75 11.51 21.48 -11.10
C THR A 75 12.58 21.01 -12.09
N GLY A 76 12.20 20.64 -13.30
CA GLY A 76 13.06 19.98 -14.28
C GLY A 76 13.34 18.50 -13.98
N HIS A 77 12.71 17.91 -12.95
CA HIS A 77 12.99 16.55 -12.50
C HIS A 77 11.73 15.68 -12.49
N LYS A 78 11.89 14.39 -12.84
CA LYS A 78 10.87 13.36 -12.61
C LYS A 78 10.66 13.12 -11.12
N SER A 79 9.46 12.72 -10.74
CA SER A 79 9.10 12.47 -9.34
C SER A 79 9.43 11.03 -8.90
N ILE A 80 9.91 10.87 -7.67
CA ILE A 80 9.83 9.58 -6.97
C ILE A 80 8.42 9.48 -6.38
N PHE A 81 7.70 8.44 -6.76
CA PHE A 81 6.32 8.26 -6.35
C PHE A 81 6.24 7.31 -5.16
N VAL A 82 5.89 7.86 -3.99
CA VAL A 82 5.71 7.08 -2.76
C VAL A 82 4.23 6.85 -2.54
N THR A 83 3.83 5.60 -2.39
CA THR A 83 2.43 5.20 -2.17
C THR A 83 2.29 4.35 -0.92
N HIS A 84 1.10 4.33 -0.34
CA HIS A 84 0.74 3.45 0.76
C HIS A 84 -0.64 2.83 0.53
N SER A 85 -0.78 1.54 0.83
CA SER A 85 -2.05 0.82 0.89
C SER A 85 -2.87 0.93 -0.41
N GLN A 86 -4.10 1.41 -0.33
CA GLN A 86 -4.97 1.66 -1.48
C GLN A 86 -4.35 2.63 -2.49
N GLY A 87 -3.53 3.57 -2.02
CA GLY A 87 -2.76 4.47 -2.89
C GLY A 87 -1.79 3.72 -3.82
N GLY A 88 -1.33 2.54 -3.42
CA GLY A 88 -0.56 1.64 -4.29
C GLY A 88 -1.35 1.21 -5.52
N ALA A 89 -2.62 0.82 -5.35
CA ALA A 89 -3.47 0.43 -6.47
C ALA A 89 -3.67 1.58 -7.49
N VAL A 90 -3.77 2.82 -7.01
CA VAL A 90 -3.77 4.01 -7.87
C VAL A 90 -2.41 4.19 -8.53
N GLY A 91 -1.35 4.07 -7.74
CA GLY A 91 0.03 4.30 -8.17
C GLY A 91 0.45 3.47 -9.37
N TRP A 92 0.03 2.22 -9.42
CA TRP A 92 0.32 1.36 -10.57
C TRP A 92 -0.29 1.84 -11.90
N ASN A 93 -1.32 2.66 -11.85
CA ASN A 93 -2.04 3.18 -13.02
C ASN A 93 -1.64 4.60 -13.41
N VAL A 94 -0.75 5.24 -12.65
CA VAL A 94 -0.23 6.59 -13.01
C VAL A 94 0.64 6.48 -14.26
N PRO A 95 0.54 7.43 -15.21
CA PRO A 95 1.40 7.46 -16.39
C PRO A 95 2.89 7.48 -16.00
N ALA A 96 3.68 6.58 -16.59
CA ALA A 96 5.07 6.36 -16.22
C ALA A 96 6.04 7.47 -16.68
N ASP A 97 5.61 8.35 -17.58
CA ASP A 97 6.48 9.32 -18.26
C ASP A 97 7.20 10.28 -17.31
N ASN A 98 6.55 10.66 -16.21
CA ASN A 98 7.07 11.62 -15.23
C ASN A 98 7.53 10.96 -13.93
N ILE A 99 7.60 9.63 -13.90
CA ILE A 99 8.03 8.83 -12.74
C ILE A 99 9.52 8.52 -12.88
N ALA A 100 10.29 8.79 -11.82
CA ALA A 100 11.69 8.38 -11.70
C ALA A 100 11.83 7.02 -11.03
N ALA A 101 11.02 6.76 -10.01
CA ALA A 101 10.96 5.51 -9.25
C ALA A 101 9.64 5.39 -8.50
N ILE A 102 9.26 4.17 -8.12
CA ILE A 102 8.10 3.90 -7.24
C ILE A 102 8.58 3.28 -5.94
N VAL A 103 8.12 3.83 -4.82
CA VAL A 103 8.22 3.23 -3.49
C VAL A 103 6.81 2.90 -3.02
N ALA A 104 6.47 1.62 -2.99
CA ALA A 104 5.15 1.16 -2.59
C ALA A 104 5.22 0.55 -1.18
N ILE A 105 4.59 1.23 -0.23
CA ILE A 105 4.51 0.79 1.16
C ILE A 105 3.20 0.02 1.33
N GLU A 106 3.30 -1.26 1.65
CA GLU A 106 2.13 -2.13 1.87
C GLU A 106 1.03 -1.97 0.79
N PRO A 107 1.34 -2.03 -0.49
CA PRO A 107 0.33 -1.89 -1.52
C PRO A 107 -0.70 -3.02 -1.42
N GLY A 108 -1.96 -2.73 -1.72
CA GLY A 108 -3.04 -3.73 -1.71
C GLY A 108 -2.93 -4.79 -2.83
N GLY A 109 -1.86 -4.75 -3.61
CA GLY A 109 -1.54 -5.67 -4.70
C GLY A 109 -0.53 -5.07 -5.65
N THR A 110 -0.19 -5.80 -6.70
CA THR A 110 0.70 -5.39 -7.80
C THR A 110 -0.01 -5.56 -9.14
N PRO A 111 0.46 -4.92 -10.22
CA PRO A 111 -0.06 -5.21 -11.55
C PRO A 111 0.05 -6.70 -11.88
N ALA A 112 -0.95 -7.24 -12.59
CA ALA A 112 -0.83 -8.60 -13.09
C ALA A 112 0.34 -8.70 -14.08
N ILE A 113 1.14 -9.76 -13.95
CA ILE A 113 2.27 -10.03 -14.84
C ILE A 113 1.76 -10.08 -16.29
N GLY A 114 2.43 -9.34 -17.17
CA GLY A 114 2.05 -9.23 -18.59
C GLY A 114 0.86 -8.29 -18.87
N SER A 115 0.28 -7.64 -17.85
CA SER A 115 -0.75 -6.61 -18.07
C SER A 115 -0.20 -5.37 -18.76
N GLU A 116 -1.09 -4.51 -19.22
CA GLU A 116 -0.72 -3.22 -19.81
C GLU A 116 0.09 -2.37 -18.84
N GLN A 117 -0.32 -2.31 -17.56
CA GLN A 117 0.39 -1.56 -16.53
C GLN A 117 1.78 -2.13 -16.28
N TYR A 118 1.90 -3.45 -16.16
CA TYR A 118 3.19 -4.13 -16.04
C TYR A 118 4.13 -3.76 -17.20
N THR A 119 3.63 -3.86 -18.42
CA THR A 119 4.39 -3.59 -19.64
C THR A 119 4.82 -2.13 -19.74
N LYS A 120 3.96 -1.19 -19.35
CA LYS A 120 4.29 0.24 -19.31
C LYS A 120 5.41 0.55 -18.33
N LEU A 121 5.33 0.03 -17.10
CA LEU A 121 6.36 0.23 -16.08
C LEU A 121 7.70 -0.37 -16.54
N LEU A 122 7.68 -1.57 -17.06
CA LEU A 122 8.87 -2.27 -17.56
C LEU A 122 9.50 -1.52 -18.74
N SER A 123 8.71 -1.13 -19.74
CA SER A 123 9.20 -0.39 -20.92
C SER A 123 9.76 0.99 -20.58
N ALA A 124 9.23 1.62 -19.54
CA ALA A 124 9.74 2.91 -19.05
C ALA A 124 10.98 2.74 -18.14
N GLY A 125 11.37 1.51 -17.82
CA GLY A 125 12.52 1.21 -16.95
C GLY A 125 12.35 1.74 -15.53
N ILE A 126 11.12 1.72 -14.98
CA ILE A 126 10.84 2.28 -13.66
C ILE A 126 11.39 1.35 -12.58
N PRO A 127 12.36 1.78 -11.75
CA PRO A 127 12.78 1.02 -10.58
C PRO A 127 11.70 1.09 -9.49
N ILE A 128 11.49 -0.07 -8.82
CA ILE A 128 10.41 -0.27 -7.87
C ILE A 128 10.95 -0.85 -6.56
N ALA A 129 10.58 -0.26 -5.42
CA ALA A 129 10.80 -0.83 -4.11
C ALA A 129 9.45 -1.03 -3.40
N ILE A 130 9.20 -2.25 -2.93
CA ILE A 130 7.96 -2.61 -2.22
C ILE A 130 8.32 -3.01 -0.80
N TYR A 131 7.64 -2.44 0.19
CA TYR A 131 7.89 -2.70 1.60
C TYR A 131 6.69 -3.38 2.25
N PHE A 132 6.96 -4.38 3.09
CA PHE A 132 5.96 -5.03 3.94
C PHE A 132 6.40 -5.02 5.39
N GLY A 133 5.46 -4.73 6.30
CA GLY A 133 5.65 -4.75 7.74
C GLY A 133 5.50 -6.13 8.36
N ASP A 134 5.36 -6.15 9.68
CA ASP A 134 5.28 -7.34 10.49
C ASP A 134 3.86 -7.93 10.58
N TYR A 135 3.72 -9.05 11.29
CA TYR A 135 2.48 -9.80 11.54
C TYR A 135 1.82 -10.37 10.27
N ILE A 136 2.60 -10.62 9.23
CA ILE A 136 2.16 -11.31 8.02
C ILE A 136 2.41 -12.82 8.14
N ASP A 137 3.63 -13.23 8.50
CA ASP A 137 3.98 -14.65 8.68
C ASP A 137 3.54 -15.19 10.04
N ASN A 138 3.69 -14.41 11.10
CA ASN A 138 3.41 -14.74 12.48
C ASN A 138 2.05 -14.21 13.00
N GLY A 139 1.22 -13.67 12.13
CA GLY A 139 -0.14 -13.26 12.47
C GLY A 139 -1.06 -14.45 12.75
N PRO A 140 -2.18 -14.25 13.48
CA PRO A 140 -3.12 -15.32 13.78
C PRO A 140 -3.74 -15.94 12.52
N GLU A 141 -3.69 -17.27 12.41
CA GLU A 141 -4.17 -18.00 11.22
C GLU A 141 -5.70 -17.96 11.04
N ASP A 142 -6.44 -17.75 12.11
CA ASP A 142 -7.90 -17.67 12.09
C ASP A 142 -8.43 -16.27 11.71
N ILE A 143 -7.53 -15.32 11.44
CA ILE A 143 -7.88 -13.98 10.99
C ILE A 143 -7.70 -13.86 9.48
N MET A 144 -8.78 -13.55 8.78
CA MET A 144 -8.79 -13.41 7.33
C MET A 144 -7.77 -12.37 6.81
N SER A 145 -7.50 -11.31 7.56
CA SER A 145 -6.51 -10.32 7.18
C SER A 145 -5.08 -10.87 7.14
N THR A 146 -4.74 -11.86 7.97
CA THR A 146 -3.42 -12.51 7.93
C THR A 146 -3.21 -13.23 6.60
N SER A 147 -4.18 -14.06 6.18
CA SER A 147 -4.11 -14.75 4.89
C SER A 147 -4.15 -13.79 3.71
N PHE A 148 -4.93 -12.70 3.79
CA PHE A 148 -4.97 -11.65 2.77
C PHE A 148 -3.60 -11.00 2.58
N TRP A 149 -2.98 -10.50 3.64
CA TRP A 149 -1.68 -9.81 3.53
C TRP A 149 -0.55 -10.75 3.12
N ARG A 150 -0.61 -12.03 3.53
CA ARG A 150 0.32 -13.05 3.05
C ARG A 150 0.19 -13.24 1.54
N GLN A 151 -1.03 -13.36 1.03
CA GLN A 151 -1.28 -13.48 -0.41
C GLN A 151 -0.80 -12.24 -1.19
N VAL A 152 -1.04 -11.04 -0.67
CA VAL A 152 -0.58 -9.78 -1.28
C VAL A 152 0.94 -9.72 -1.34
N ARG A 153 1.64 -10.04 -0.25
CA ARG A 153 3.10 -10.07 -0.22
C ARG A 153 3.68 -11.12 -1.16
N ASP A 154 3.13 -12.31 -1.15
CA ASP A 154 3.61 -13.39 -2.01
C ASP A 154 3.39 -13.05 -3.51
N GLY A 155 2.29 -12.38 -3.83
CA GLY A 155 2.06 -11.80 -5.15
C GLY A 155 3.10 -10.75 -5.54
N ALA A 156 3.50 -9.89 -4.59
CA ALA A 156 4.54 -8.89 -4.83
C ALA A 156 5.93 -9.53 -5.03
N LEU A 157 6.23 -10.61 -4.32
CA LEU A 157 7.46 -11.39 -4.55
C LEU A 157 7.48 -12.03 -5.93
N ALA A 158 6.37 -12.61 -6.37
CA ALA A 158 6.25 -13.18 -7.71
C ALA A 158 6.35 -12.10 -8.81
N PHE A 159 5.70 -10.95 -8.59
CA PHE A 159 5.82 -9.79 -9.47
C PHE A 159 7.27 -9.34 -9.61
N ALA A 160 7.97 -9.14 -8.50
CA ALA A 160 9.37 -8.68 -8.51
C ALA A 160 10.29 -9.68 -9.21
N ALA A 161 10.11 -10.97 -8.96
CA ALA A 161 10.88 -12.01 -9.61
C ALA A 161 10.71 -11.98 -11.15
N GLN A 162 9.48 -11.85 -11.63
CA GLN A 162 9.22 -11.77 -13.06
C GLN A 162 9.67 -10.44 -13.67
N TYR A 163 9.41 -9.32 -12.98
CA TYR A 163 9.82 -7.99 -13.44
C TYR A 163 11.35 -7.91 -13.65
N ASN A 164 12.11 -8.49 -12.70
CA ASN A 164 13.57 -8.57 -12.81
C ASN A 164 14.03 -9.53 -13.93
N ALA A 165 13.34 -10.66 -14.10
CA ALA A 165 13.62 -11.62 -15.19
C ALA A 165 13.39 -10.99 -16.57
N ASP A 166 12.42 -10.09 -16.68
CA ASP A 166 12.10 -9.38 -17.91
C ASP A 166 12.98 -8.12 -18.13
N GLY A 167 13.99 -7.90 -17.25
CA GLY A 167 14.98 -6.82 -17.38
C GLY A 167 14.63 -5.53 -16.61
N GLY A 168 13.63 -5.56 -15.75
CA GLY A 168 13.31 -4.48 -14.83
C GLY A 168 14.17 -4.48 -13.57
N ASP A 169 13.88 -3.55 -12.65
CA ASP A 169 14.51 -3.44 -11.32
C ASP A 169 13.42 -3.33 -10.26
N CYS A 170 13.16 -4.41 -9.54
CA CYS A 170 12.18 -4.44 -8.46
C CYS A 170 12.72 -5.17 -7.23
N THR A 171 12.66 -4.52 -6.08
CA THR A 171 13.04 -5.09 -4.79
C THR A 171 11.84 -5.15 -3.86
N VAL A 172 11.61 -6.29 -3.23
CA VAL A 172 10.64 -6.44 -2.12
C VAL A 172 11.40 -6.54 -0.81
N VAL A 173 11.10 -5.65 0.10
CA VAL A 173 11.67 -5.59 1.45
C VAL A 173 10.62 -6.05 2.45
N ASP A 174 10.82 -7.20 3.05
CA ASP A 174 10.04 -7.72 4.16
C ASP A 174 10.77 -7.31 5.45
N LEU A 175 10.27 -6.29 6.13
CA LEU A 175 10.97 -5.64 7.25
C LEU A 175 11.36 -6.62 8.36
N PRO A 176 10.52 -7.59 8.79
CA PRO A 176 10.93 -8.57 9.78
C PRO A 176 12.13 -9.42 9.37
N LYS A 177 12.29 -9.72 8.08
CA LYS A 177 13.41 -10.51 7.57
C LYS A 177 14.76 -9.78 7.63
N ILE A 178 14.73 -8.47 7.77
CA ILE A 178 15.93 -7.63 7.96
C ILE A 178 16.07 -7.13 9.40
N GLY A 179 15.30 -7.68 10.35
CA GLY A 179 15.37 -7.37 11.77
C GLY A 179 14.59 -6.14 12.23
N ILE A 180 13.73 -5.57 11.38
CA ILE A 180 12.84 -4.47 11.72
C ILE A 180 11.45 -5.06 11.99
N THR A 181 11.07 -5.15 13.25
CA THR A 181 9.85 -5.84 13.71
C THR A 181 8.87 -4.89 14.40
N GLY A 182 7.64 -5.34 14.60
CA GLY A 182 6.60 -4.60 15.32
C GLY A 182 5.84 -3.58 14.47
N ASN A 183 6.21 -3.38 13.23
CA ASN A 183 5.50 -2.50 12.31
C ASN A 183 4.22 -3.16 11.83
N SER A 184 3.10 -2.47 12.00
CA SER A 184 1.82 -2.92 11.46
C SER A 184 1.70 -2.53 9.97
N HIS A 185 0.48 -2.39 9.48
CA HIS A 185 0.22 -1.81 8.16
C HIS A 185 0.71 -0.36 8.03
N PHE A 186 0.86 0.31 9.15
CA PHE A 186 1.48 1.64 9.25
C PHE A 186 2.93 1.48 9.73
N MET A 187 3.86 1.85 8.87
CA MET A 187 5.31 1.80 9.12
C MET A 187 5.82 3.15 9.56
#